data_9cd9988b4886e929dbe54e7e29480061
#
_entry.id   9cd9988b4886e929dbe54e7e29480061
#
_cell.length_a   1.000
_cell.length_b   1.000
_cell.length_c   1.000
_cell.angle_alpha   90.00
_cell.angle_beta   90.00
_cell.angle_gamma   90.00
#
_symmetry.space_group_name_H-M   'P 1'
#
loop_
_entity.id
_entity.type
_entity.pdbx_description
1 polymer ?
#
loop_
_entity_poly.entity_id
_entity_poly.type
_entity_poly.pdbx_seq_one_letter_code
_entity_poly.pdbx_strand_id
1 'polypeptide(L)'
;MVLKRESRDMMGESQDYLTIKILHNDMTVMVPACNAHRAGLRRVIDEDAVRRVIEVLTGEVSDMPKNWNRRFKYNREKIKTGDVFELAEVVRNLAIREWEKGLSTGEKQMYTRAKKILASEFMYALDKDEDGAEEYIDGLLEERFGATATATA
;
A
#
# COMPACT_ATOMS: atom_id res chain seq x y z
N MET A 1 -6.07 -6.00 10.01
CA MET A 1 -6.40 -7.42 9.65
C MET A 1 -7.53 -7.92 10.52
N VAL A 2 -8.50 -8.58 9.90
CA VAL A 2 -9.61 -9.20 10.62
C VAL A 2 -9.15 -10.53 11.20
N LEU A 3 -9.21 -10.68 12.54
CA LEU A 3 -8.81 -11.90 13.22
C LEU A 3 -9.97 -12.85 13.45
N LYS A 4 -11.16 -12.30 13.73
CA LYS A 4 -12.30 -13.10 14.15
C LYS A 4 -13.60 -12.40 13.82
N ARG A 5 -14.62 -13.18 13.47
CA ARG A 5 -15.99 -12.70 13.36
C ARG A 5 -16.84 -13.43 14.39
N GLU A 6 -17.59 -12.70 15.20
CA GLU A 6 -18.46 -13.29 16.21
C GLU A 6 -19.78 -12.53 16.33
N SER A 7 -20.84 -13.23 16.71
CA SER A 7 -22.14 -12.63 17.00
C SER A 7 -22.24 -12.33 18.49
N ARG A 8 -22.71 -11.14 18.82
CA ARG A 8 -22.97 -10.73 20.19
C ARG A 8 -24.35 -10.10 20.30
N ASP A 9 -25.05 -10.39 21.39
CA ASP A 9 -26.32 -9.78 21.72
C ASP A 9 -26.05 -8.50 22.51
N MET A 10 -26.51 -7.36 21.97
CA MET A 10 -26.49 -6.09 22.66
C MET A 10 -27.87 -5.43 22.58
N MET A 11 -28.42 -5.07 23.72
CA MET A 11 -29.75 -4.43 23.83
C MET A 11 -30.87 -5.23 23.16
N GLY A 12 -30.82 -6.56 23.23
CA GLY A 12 -31.82 -7.44 22.64
C GLY A 12 -31.68 -7.66 21.14
N GLU A 13 -30.66 -7.11 20.51
CA GLU A 13 -30.34 -7.34 19.10
C GLU A 13 -29.05 -8.10 18.96
N SER A 14 -29.05 -9.11 18.08
CA SER A 14 -27.86 -9.85 17.75
C SER A 14 -27.11 -9.14 16.61
N GLN A 15 -25.84 -8.83 16.82
CA GLN A 15 -24.98 -8.20 15.81
C GLN A 15 -23.69 -8.97 15.66
N ASP A 16 -23.20 -9.06 14.42
CA ASP A 16 -21.89 -9.60 14.12
C ASP A 16 -20.82 -8.55 14.33
N TYR A 17 -19.73 -8.92 15.01
CA TYR A 17 -18.57 -8.08 15.22
C TYR A 17 -17.35 -8.67 14.58
N LEU A 18 -16.49 -7.81 14.06
CA LEU A 18 -15.17 -8.18 13.55
C LEU A 18 -14.10 -7.76 14.54
N THR A 19 -13.26 -8.69 14.93
CA THR A 19 -12.08 -8.38 15.74
C THR A 19 -10.92 -8.08 14.77
N ILE A 20 -10.35 -6.88 14.88
CA ILE A 20 -9.38 -6.36 13.92
C ILE A 20 -8.07 -6.07 14.64
N LYS A 21 -6.97 -6.58 14.10
CA LYS A 21 -5.63 -6.20 14.53
C LYS A 21 -5.10 -5.10 13.63
N ILE A 22 -4.70 -3.98 14.23
CA ILE A 22 -4.05 -2.89 13.51
C ILE A 22 -2.56 -3.17 13.43
N LEU A 23 -2.02 -3.24 12.20
CA LEU A 23 -0.67 -3.75 11.95
C LEU A 23 0.45 -2.85 12.47
N HIS A 24 0.20 -1.54 12.60
CA HIS A 24 1.23 -0.59 13.00
C HIS A 24 1.54 -0.57 14.49
N ASN A 25 0.56 -0.88 15.34
CA ASN A 25 0.70 -0.70 16.79
C ASN A 25 0.18 -1.87 17.61
N ASP A 26 -0.06 -3.01 16.98
CA ASP A 26 -0.58 -4.24 17.62
C ASP A 26 -1.89 -4.05 18.38
N MET A 27 -2.60 -2.96 18.14
CA MET A 27 -3.92 -2.76 18.75
C MET A 27 -4.95 -3.69 18.14
N THR A 28 -5.82 -4.22 19.00
CA THR A 28 -6.96 -5.03 18.58
C THR A 28 -8.24 -4.25 18.89
N VAL A 29 -9.10 -4.08 17.90
CA VAL A 29 -10.38 -3.40 18.04
C VAL A 29 -11.51 -4.27 17.54
N MET A 30 -12.72 -4.04 18.08
CA MET A 30 -13.93 -4.71 17.61
C MET A 30 -14.80 -3.70 16.86
N VAL A 31 -15.24 -4.08 15.66
CA VAL A 31 -16.08 -3.23 14.81
C VAL A 31 -17.32 -4.04 14.40
N PRO A 32 -18.53 -3.49 14.52
CA PRO A 32 -19.73 -4.13 13.97
C PRO A 32 -19.53 -4.42 12.48
N ALA A 33 -19.90 -5.62 12.04
CA ALA A 33 -19.69 -6.04 10.65
C ALA A 33 -20.39 -5.10 9.65
N CYS A 34 -21.54 -4.54 10.02
CA CYS A 34 -22.27 -3.57 9.19
C CYS A 34 -21.53 -2.25 9.00
N ASN A 35 -20.58 -1.91 9.87
CA ASN A 35 -19.77 -0.69 9.79
C ASN A 35 -18.38 -0.93 9.17
N ALA A 36 -18.08 -2.14 8.73
CA ALA A 36 -16.75 -2.48 8.20
C ALA A 36 -16.33 -1.56 7.05
N HIS A 37 -17.21 -1.30 6.09
CA HIS A 37 -16.92 -0.40 4.97
C HIS A 37 -16.72 1.05 5.41
N ARG A 38 -17.45 1.52 6.40
CA ARG A 38 -17.30 2.88 6.94
C ARG A 38 -16.00 3.05 7.68
N ALA A 39 -15.49 1.98 8.29
CA ALA A 39 -14.19 1.97 8.96
C ALA A 39 -13.01 1.83 8.01
N GLY A 40 -13.26 1.70 6.70
CA GLY A 40 -12.22 1.54 5.69
C GLY A 40 -11.63 0.14 5.62
N LEU A 41 -12.35 -0.86 6.10
CA LEU A 41 -11.89 -2.24 6.05
C LEU A 41 -12.05 -2.83 4.66
N ARG A 42 -11.07 -3.63 4.27
CA ARG A 42 -11.11 -4.39 3.03
C ARG A 42 -10.41 -5.73 3.21
N ARG A 43 -10.61 -6.64 2.27
CA ARG A 43 -9.95 -7.94 2.31
C ARG A 43 -8.44 -7.76 2.15
N VAL A 44 -7.68 -8.58 2.87
CA VAL A 44 -6.25 -8.71 2.63
C VAL A 44 -6.05 -9.30 1.24
N ILE A 45 -5.07 -8.77 0.50
CA ILE A 45 -4.80 -9.24 -0.86
C ILE A 45 -4.32 -10.70 -0.84
N ASP A 46 -4.75 -11.49 -1.80
CA ASP A 46 -4.34 -12.87 -1.98
C ASP A 46 -3.06 -12.97 -2.82
N GLU A 47 -2.56 -14.18 -3.03
CA GLU A 47 -1.33 -14.42 -3.80
C GLU A 47 -1.46 -13.93 -5.26
N ASP A 48 -2.62 -14.08 -5.87
CA ASP A 48 -2.86 -13.61 -7.24
C ASP A 48 -2.81 -12.09 -7.31
N ALA A 49 -3.40 -11.40 -6.33
CA ALA A 49 -3.34 -9.95 -6.25
C ALA A 49 -1.90 -9.46 -6.01
N VAL A 50 -1.13 -10.15 -5.15
CA VAL A 50 0.30 -9.84 -4.94
C VAL A 50 1.06 -9.96 -6.26
N ARG A 51 0.83 -11.01 -7.03
CA ARG A 51 1.49 -11.21 -8.32
C ARG A 51 1.20 -10.07 -9.28
N ARG A 52 -0.07 -9.61 -9.36
CA ARG A 52 -0.47 -8.46 -10.18
C ARG A 52 0.17 -7.16 -9.70
N VAL A 53 0.26 -6.96 -8.39
CA VAL A 53 0.92 -5.79 -7.81
C VAL A 53 2.40 -5.78 -8.19
N ILE A 54 3.06 -6.93 -8.13
CA ILE A 54 4.47 -7.06 -8.57
C ILE A 54 4.60 -6.72 -10.06
N GLU A 55 3.67 -7.16 -10.89
CA GLU A 55 3.65 -6.79 -12.31
C GLU A 55 3.53 -5.28 -12.52
N VAL A 56 2.70 -4.60 -11.73
CA VAL A 56 2.58 -3.14 -11.77
C VAL A 56 3.88 -2.48 -11.32
N LEU A 57 4.46 -2.93 -10.21
CA LEU A 57 5.70 -2.36 -9.66
C LEU A 57 6.88 -2.50 -10.63
N THR A 58 6.94 -3.59 -11.37
CA THR A 58 8.03 -3.87 -12.31
C THR A 58 7.68 -3.57 -13.76
N GLY A 59 6.49 -3.02 -14.00
CA GLY A 59 6.01 -2.66 -15.33
C GLY A 59 6.56 -1.33 -15.83
N GLU A 60 6.01 -0.88 -16.95
CA GLU A 60 6.39 0.40 -17.54
C GLU A 60 5.90 1.58 -16.70
N VAL A 61 6.71 2.62 -16.63
CA VAL A 61 6.38 3.85 -15.91
C VAL A 61 5.31 4.61 -16.67
N SER A 62 4.24 4.98 -15.99
CA SER A 62 3.23 5.86 -16.55
C SER A 62 3.66 7.32 -16.44
N ASP A 63 3.19 8.15 -17.37
CA ASP A 63 3.49 9.56 -17.34
C ASP A 63 2.80 10.25 -16.17
N MET A 64 3.58 11.05 -15.44
CA MET A 64 3.05 11.92 -14.40
C MET A 64 3.04 13.38 -14.90
N PRO A 65 2.13 14.23 -14.38
CA PRO A 65 2.20 15.66 -14.68
C PRO A 65 3.57 16.24 -14.36
N LYS A 66 4.08 17.11 -15.22
CA LYS A 66 5.40 17.73 -15.04
C LYS A 66 5.40 18.81 -13.96
N ASN A 67 4.28 19.51 -13.80
CA ASN A 67 4.11 20.52 -12.76
C ASN A 67 4.06 19.83 -11.39
N TRP A 68 4.84 20.35 -10.43
CA TRP A 68 4.93 19.75 -9.09
C TRP A 68 3.58 19.69 -8.37
N ASN A 69 2.83 20.78 -8.38
CA ASN A 69 1.53 20.82 -7.70
C ASN A 69 0.54 19.81 -8.30
N ARG A 70 0.50 19.69 -9.62
CA ARG A 70 -0.36 18.75 -10.32
C ARG A 70 0.08 17.32 -10.08
N ARG A 71 1.38 17.06 -10.08
CA ARG A 71 1.94 15.73 -9.82
C ARG A 71 1.67 15.30 -8.39
N PHE A 72 1.86 16.17 -7.42
CA PHE A 72 1.59 15.89 -6.02
C PHE A 72 0.12 15.56 -5.81
N LYS A 73 -0.79 16.34 -6.36
CA LYS A 73 -2.22 16.12 -6.30
C LYS A 73 -2.61 14.81 -6.98
N TYR A 74 -2.08 14.53 -8.14
CA TYR A 74 -2.32 13.31 -8.92
C TYR A 74 -1.98 12.07 -8.11
N ASN A 75 -0.80 12.03 -7.54
CA ASN A 75 -0.36 10.89 -6.73
C ASN A 75 -1.16 10.77 -5.43
N ARG A 76 -1.46 11.87 -4.78
CA ARG A 76 -2.26 11.89 -3.55
C ARG A 76 -3.67 11.33 -3.79
N GLU A 77 -4.29 11.70 -4.89
CA GLU A 77 -5.62 11.19 -5.27
C GLU A 77 -5.59 9.68 -5.51
N LYS A 78 -4.56 9.18 -6.16
CA LYS A 78 -4.37 7.74 -6.37
C LYS A 78 -4.24 6.97 -5.04
N ILE A 79 -3.49 7.50 -4.10
CA ILE A 79 -3.34 6.89 -2.77
C ILE A 79 -4.69 6.84 -2.06
N LYS A 80 -5.50 7.89 -2.19
CA LYS A 80 -6.82 7.98 -1.54
C LYS A 80 -7.85 7.00 -2.08
N THR A 81 -7.68 6.47 -3.29
CA THR A 81 -8.64 5.51 -3.84
C THR A 81 -8.73 4.23 -3.02
N GLY A 82 -7.69 3.91 -2.26
CA GLY A 82 -7.59 2.65 -1.53
C GLY A 82 -7.29 1.44 -2.40
N ASP A 83 -7.11 1.62 -3.70
CA ASP A 83 -6.79 0.55 -4.64
C ASP A 83 -5.29 0.23 -4.55
N VAL A 84 -4.97 -1.02 -4.25
CA VAL A 84 -3.58 -1.48 -4.11
C VAL A 84 -2.79 -1.34 -5.42
N PHE A 85 -3.43 -1.47 -6.57
CA PHE A 85 -2.78 -1.32 -7.86
C PHE A 85 -2.44 0.14 -8.16
N GLU A 86 -3.32 1.06 -7.81
CA GLU A 86 -3.07 2.50 -7.90
C GLU A 86 -1.92 2.90 -6.97
N LEU A 87 -1.91 2.36 -5.76
CA LEU A 87 -0.84 2.58 -4.78
C LEU A 87 0.51 2.09 -5.30
N ALA A 88 0.54 0.89 -5.89
CA ALA A 88 1.74 0.33 -6.49
C ALA A 88 2.28 1.20 -7.63
N GLU A 89 1.40 1.75 -8.44
CA GLU A 89 1.76 2.68 -9.52
C GLU A 89 2.43 3.94 -8.98
N VAL A 90 1.89 4.52 -7.90
CA VAL A 90 2.49 5.68 -7.24
C VAL A 90 3.89 5.35 -6.71
N VAL A 91 4.04 4.23 -6.02
CA VAL A 91 5.35 3.78 -5.49
C VAL A 91 6.36 3.62 -6.62
N ARG A 92 5.98 2.96 -7.70
CA ARG A 92 6.83 2.76 -8.87
C ARG A 92 7.27 4.10 -9.48
N ASN A 93 6.32 4.97 -9.77
CA ASN A 93 6.59 6.23 -10.46
C ASN A 93 7.46 7.17 -9.61
N LEU A 94 7.21 7.25 -8.32
CA LEU A 94 8.03 8.06 -7.42
C LEU A 94 9.42 7.48 -7.22
N ALA A 95 9.55 6.16 -7.15
CA ALA A 95 10.86 5.52 -7.05
C ALA A 95 11.76 5.83 -8.24
N ILE A 96 11.20 5.73 -9.44
CA ILE A 96 11.94 6.03 -10.67
C ILE A 96 12.32 7.51 -10.73
N ARG A 97 11.40 8.41 -10.36
CA ARG A 97 11.70 9.82 -10.32
C ARG A 97 12.81 10.15 -9.33
N GLU A 98 12.85 9.47 -8.17
CA GLU A 98 13.93 9.64 -7.20
C GLU A 98 15.29 9.31 -7.83
N TRP A 99 15.37 8.22 -8.57
CA TRP A 99 16.63 7.82 -9.23
C TRP A 99 17.02 8.74 -10.38
N GLU A 100 16.05 9.27 -11.12
CA GLU A 100 16.33 10.11 -12.30
C GLU A 100 16.60 11.56 -11.96
N LYS A 101 15.80 12.14 -11.07
CA LYS A 101 15.77 13.59 -10.81
C LYS A 101 15.80 13.97 -9.34
N GLY A 102 15.55 13.01 -8.44
CA GLY A 102 15.34 13.28 -7.03
C GLY A 102 13.92 13.78 -6.74
N LEU A 103 13.46 13.52 -5.54
CA LEU A 103 12.15 13.96 -5.06
C LEU A 103 12.28 15.18 -4.15
N SER A 104 11.28 16.08 -4.19
CA SER A 104 11.13 17.12 -3.19
C SER A 104 10.83 16.51 -1.81
N THR A 105 10.97 17.28 -0.75
CA THR A 105 10.70 16.81 0.61
C THR A 105 9.27 16.27 0.75
N GLY A 106 8.28 16.96 0.19
CA GLY A 106 6.89 16.53 0.20
C GLY A 106 6.67 15.22 -0.56
N GLU A 107 7.31 15.06 -1.71
CA GLU A 107 7.23 13.84 -2.50
C GLU A 107 7.96 12.67 -1.83
N LYS A 108 9.07 12.92 -1.14
CA LYS A 108 9.77 11.89 -0.34
C LYS A 108 8.89 11.36 0.79
N GLN A 109 8.20 12.25 1.49
CA GLN A 109 7.27 11.86 2.55
C GLN A 109 6.11 11.03 1.98
N MET A 110 5.56 11.45 0.85
CA MET A 110 4.50 10.72 0.16
C MET A 110 4.97 9.34 -0.28
N TYR A 111 6.15 9.24 -0.86
CA TYR A 111 6.75 7.97 -1.28
C TYR A 111 6.94 7.02 -0.10
N THR A 112 7.51 7.51 0.99
CA THR A 112 7.73 6.72 2.21
C THR A 112 6.41 6.19 2.75
N ARG A 113 5.39 7.04 2.82
CA ARG A 113 4.06 6.66 3.29
C ARG A 113 3.39 5.64 2.39
N ALA A 114 3.41 5.86 1.08
CA ALA A 114 2.83 4.95 0.10
C ALA A 114 3.52 3.58 0.14
N LYS A 115 4.84 3.56 0.24
CA LYS A 115 5.60 2.31 0.36
C LYS A 115 5.25 1.54 1.63
N LYS A 116 5.08 2.22 2.76
CA LYS A 116 4.67 1.59 4.03
C LYS A 116 3.28 0.97 3.92
N ILE A 117 2.34 1.67 3.30
CA ILE A 117 0.99 1.14 3.10
C ILE A 117 1.04 -0.11 2.21
N LEU A 118 1.81 -0.06 1.13
CA LEU A 118 1.98 -1.20 0.23
C LEU A 118 2.66 -2.37 0.94
N ALA A 119 3.69 -2.10 1.73
CA ALA A 119 4.37 -3.12 2.53
C ALA A 119 3.40 -3.80 3.50
N SER A 120 2.51 -3.06 4.12
CA SER A 120 1.51 -3.64 5.03
C SER A 120 0.59 -4.64 4.31
N GLU A 121 0.30 -4.42 3.04
CA GLU A 121 -0.47 -5.37 2.22
C GLU A 121 0.29 -6.67 1.98
N PHE A 122 1.60 -6.60 1.85
CA PHE A 122 2.44 -7.76 1.57
C PHE A 122 2.79 -8.58 2.82
N MET A 123 2.71 -8.01 4.01
CA MET A 123 3.11 -8.68 5.25
C MET A 123 2.45 -10.05 5.42
N TYR A 124 1.13 -10.11 5.22
CA TYR A 124 0.38 -11.36 5.38
C TYR A 124 0.47 -12.28 4.18
N ALA A 125 0.40 -11.71 2.99
CA ALA A 125 0.44 -12.51 1.76
C ALA A 125 1.79 -13.20 1.57
N LEU A 126 2.89 -12.60 2.05
CA LEU A 126 4.25 -13.13 1.92
C LEU A 126 4.83 -13.63 3.24
N ASP A 127 4.07 -13.62 4.32
CA ASP A 127 4.53 -14.02 5.66
C ASP A 127 5.83 -13.30 6.05
N LYS A 128 5.81 -11.97 5.94
CA LYS A 128 6.94 -11.10 6.28
C LYS A 128 6.52 -10.06 7.32
N ASP A 129 7.49 -9.55 8.07
CA ASP A 129 7.28 -8.38 8.92
C ASP A 129 7.32 -7.10 8.07
N GLU A 130 7.09 -5.94 8.71
CA GLU A 130 7.06 -4.65 8.01
C GLU A 130 8.39 -4.36 7.29
N ASP A 131 9.51 -4.53 7.98
CA ASP A 131 10.83 -4.28 7.41
C ASP A 131 11.13 -5.25 6.26
N GLY A 132 10.81 -6.52 6.42
CA GLY A 132 10.97 -7.53 5.37
C GLY A 132 10.14 -7.25 4.15
N ALA A 133 8.91 -6.75 4.33
CA ALA A 133 8.03 -6.37 3.23
C ALA A 133 8.56 -5.13 2.50
N GLU A 134 9.05 -4.13 3.22
CA GLU A 134 9.67 -2.94 2.62
C GLU A 134 10.93 -3.31 1.83
N GLU A 135 11.78 -4.15 2.39
CA GLU A 135 12.99 -4.65 1.71
C GLU A 135 12.64 -5.42 0.43
N TYR A 136 11.57 -6.19 0.47
CA TYR A 136 11.10 -6.92 -0.69
C TYR A 136 10.68 -5.98 -1.81
N ILE A 137 9.92 -4.92 -1.49
CA ILE A 137 9.51 -3.90 -2.46
C ILE A 137 10.72 -3.17 -3.03
N ASP A 138 11.64 -2.74 -2.16
CA ASP A 138 12.86 -2.06 -2.57
C ASP A 138 13.71 -2.94 -3.50
N GLY A 139 13.81 -4.22 -3.19
CA GLY A 139 14.52 -5.20 -4.02
C GLY A 139 13.91 -5.35 -5.40
N LEU A 140 12.60 -5.41 -5.51
CA LEU A 140 11.90 -5.49 -6.79
C LEU A 140 12.15 -4.24 -7.66
N LEU A 141 12.06 -3.07 -7.05
CA LEU A 141 12.27 -1.80 -7.75
C LEU A 141 13.72 -1.65 -8.18
N GLU A 142 14.66 -1.98 -7.31
CA GLU A 142 16.09 -1.91 -7.61
C GLU A 142 16.49 -2.89 -8.72
N GLU A 143 16.00 -4.12 -8.67
CA GLU A 143 16.26 -5.13 -9.69
C GLU A 143 15.77 -4.69 -11.07
N ARG A 144 14.57 -4.10 -11.14
CA ARG A 144 13.97 -3.70 -12.41
C ARG A 144 14.51 -2.37 -12.95
N PHE A 145 14.73 -1.39 -12.08
CA PHE A 145 15.03 -0.02 -12.49
C PHE A 145 16.42 0.47 -12.08
N GLY A 146 16.99 -0.09 -11.03
CA GLY A 146 18.32 0.28 -10.54
C GLY A 146 19.42 0.02 -11.54
N ALA A 147 19.35 -1.10 -12.27
CA ALA A 147 20.30 -1.43 -13.31
C ALA A 147 20.27 -0.44 -14.48
N THR A 148 19.09 0.08 -14.83
CA THR A 148 18.91 1.09 -15.87
C THR A 148 19.51 2.42 -15.43
N ALA A 149 19.28 2.83 -14.18
CA ALA A 149 19.84 4.06 -13.62
C ALA A 149 21.36 4.00 -13.55
N THR A 150 21.94 2.86 -13.20
CA THR A 150 23.39 2.63 -13.17
C THR A 150 24.00 2.67 -14.56
N ALA A 151 23.30 2.14 -15.57
CA ALA A 151 23.77 2.10 -16.94
C ALA A 151 23.81 3.50 -17.61
N THR A 152 23.02 4.47 -17.09
CA THR A 152 22.98 5.82 -17.61
C THR A 152 23.92 6.79 -16.89
N ALA A 153 24.53 6.33 -15.83
CA ALA A 153 25.56 7.09 -15.11
C ALA A 153 26.93 6.85 -15.75
#